data_4bd86c191cb27862cae92be0962a1414
#
_entry.id   4bd86c191cb27862cae92be0962a1414
#
_cell.length_a   1.000
_cell.length_b   1.000
_cell.length_c   1.000
_cell.angle_alpha   90.00
_cell.angle_beta   90.00
_cell.angle_gamma   90.00
#
_symmetry.space_group_name_H-M   'P 1'
#
loop_
_entity.id
_entity.type
_entity.pdbx_description
1 polymer ?
#
loop_
_entity_poly.entity_id
_entity_poly.type
_entity_poly.pdbx_seq_one_letter_code
_entity_poly.pdbx_strand_id
1 'polypeptide(L)'
;MQKRKDLGFSGTVERLKLQDIIQMACVGGITSTITASRGNQKGYLYIQRGNPWHASAAGVTGQEALNELLSWSGGRFDLRWGVPRNLSQNLSGSHDALLLEAMRVLDERSSGPDDAENDEKGNVELSRDSAAAVLELIYARRRQERWQTRTRRLFIALASVIATLLLGFFVFQGDLGHRWMNGLLVTINGFNPNPVPKSFGAPVRIDAGEFFYQDGERQTSPGYDIDRVEVTIAQYAEFLRAVGLSTEYDHPSQAVNKGHSNPKWTELYQAAVAGLEVDGTRLSVNDPAVYLDWFDAWAYARWKRRRLPSEQEWEKAARGTDGRRFPWGSEERPGAANIYEGDAAKKWSEPTAYALDRSVYGVYDMAGNVSEWTETIDAKSGLPVVRGGNFGNSSAEITRRVLNQPFTTQSDRIGFRTAASSRAE
;
A
#
# COMPACT_ATOMS: atom_id res chain seq x y z
N MET A 1 16.76 -7.82 -19.67
CA MET A 1 16.43 -6.38 -19.48
C MET A 1 14.96 -6.16 -19.84
N GLN A 2 14.08 -6.22 -18.87
CA GLN A 2 12.66 -6.02 -19.08
C GLN A 2 12.36 -4.53 -18.90
N LYS A 3 11.84 -3.88 -19.94
CA LYS A 3 11.41 -2.46 -19.92
C LYS A 3 10.35 -2.30 -18.82
N ARG A 4 10.64 -1.51 -17.77
CA ARG A 4 9.62 -0.97 -16.90
C ARG A 4 8.58 -0.28 -17.78
N LYS A 5 7.31 -0.67 -17.69
CA LYS A 5 6.19 0.08 -18.24
C LYS A 5 6.18 1.43 -17.52
N ASP A 6 6.53 2.48 -18.24
CA ASP A 6 6.43 3.85 -17.75
C ASP A 6 4.94 4.15 -17.50
N LEU A 7 4.56 4.30 -16.24
CA LEU A 7 3.26 4.77 -15.83
C LEU A 7 3.18 6.27 -16.13
N GLY A 8 2.34 6.66 -17.06
CA GLY A 8 2.09 8.03 -17.46
C GLY A 8 0.88 8.10 -18.38
N PHE A 9 0.43 9.31 -18.72
CA PHE A 9 -0.60 9.51 -19.73
C PHE A 9 -0.18 10.57 -20.75
N SER A 10 -0.69 10.48 -21.96
CA SER A 10 -0.40 11.42 -23.04
C SER A 10 -1.71 11.89 -23.71
N GLY A 11 -1.68 13.08 -24.29
CA GLY A 11 -2.83 13.68 -24.94
C GLY A 11 -2.44 14.79 -25.92
N THR A 12 -3.46 15.42 -26.51
CA THR A 12 -3.30 16.60 -27.36
C THR A 12 -3.75 17.86 -26.64
N VAL A 13 -3.08 18.97 -26.86
CA VAL A 13 -3.37 20.29 -26.25
C VAL A 13 -4.68 20.90 -26.79
N GLU A 14 -5.24 20.38 -27.88
CA GLU A 14 -6.50 20.87 -28.47
C GLU A 14 -7.73 20.68 -27.58
N ARG A 15 -7.73 19.66 -26.70
CA ARG A 15 -8.85 19.35 -25.79
C ARG A 15 -8.59 19.70 -24.33
N LEU A 16 -7.33 19.75 -23.92
CA LEU A 16 -6.90 20.11 -22.56
C LEU A 16 -5.77 21.14 -22.71
N LYS A 17 -5.93 22.32 -22.13
CA LYS A 17 -4.85 23.31 -22.11
C LYS A 17 -3.69 22.78 -21.26
N LEU A 18 -2.45 23.06 -21.66
CA LEU A 18 -1.26 22.65 -20.92
C LEU A 18 -1.28 23.20 -19.48
N GLN A 19 -1.86 24.37 -19.29
CA GLN A 19 -2.11 24.98 -17.97
C GLN A 19 -2.94 24.06 -17.06
N ASP A 20 -4.01 23.46 -17.56
CA ASP A 20 -4.88 22.60 -16.75
C ASP A 20 -4.14 21.34 -16.29
N ILE A 21 -3.31 20.79 -17.17
CA ILE A 21 -2.48 19.62 -16.87
C ILE A 21 -1.43 19.94 -15.79
N ILE A 22 -0.79 21.10 -15.90
CA ILE A 22 0.17 21.58 -14.89
C ILE A 22 -0.53 21.76 -13.55
N GLN A 23 -1.70 22.39 -13.56
CA GLN A 23 -2.47 22.65 -12.34
C GLN A 23 -2.94 21.33 -11.68
N MET A 24 -3.40 20.35 -12.48
CA MET A 24 -3.76 19.03 -11.95
C MET A 24 -2.56 18.33 -11.29
N ALA A 25 -1.39 18.38 -11.91
CA ALA A 25 -0.18 17.77 -11.35
C ALA A 25 0.29 18.49 -10.07
N CYS A 26 0.15 19.83 -10.01
CA CYS A 26 0.51 20.63 -8.83
C CYS A 26 -0.46 20.39 -7.66
N VAL A 27 -1.77 20.46 -7.91
CA VAL A 27 -2.80 20.22 -6.88
C VAL A 27 -2.76 18.80 -6.34
N GLY A 28 -2.45 17.82 -7.22
CA GLY A 28 -2.28 16.42 -6.81
C GLY A 28 -1.01 16.12 -6.00
N GLY A 29 -0.14 17.11 -5.77
CA GLY A 29 1.13 16.91 -5.03
C GLY A 29 2.12 15.97 -5.73
N ILE A 30 1.98 15.79 -7.04
CA ILE A 30 2.65 14.75 -7.82
C ILE A 30 4.09 15.17 -8.13
N THR A 31 5.02 14.19 -8.09
CA THR A 31 6.36 14.35 -8.67
C THR A 31 6.34 13.77 -10.08
N SER A 32 6.45 14.63 -11.10
CA SER A 32 6.26 14.24 -12.50
C SER A 32 7.08 15.09 -13.47
N THR A 33 7.24 14.55 -14.67
CA THR A 33 7.81 15.23 -15.83
C THR A 33 6.70 15.39 -16.88
N ILE A 34 6.42 16.61 -17.29
CA ILE A 34 5.57 16.92 -18.41
C ILE A 34 6.48 17.22 -19.60
N THR A 35 6.34 16.47 -20.67
CA THR A 35 7.00 16.73 -21.96
C THR A 35 5.94 17.27 -22.91
N ALA A 36 6.12 18.49 -23.39
CA ALA A 36 5.27 19.06 -24.43
C ALA A 36 6.02 19.09 -25.76
N SER A 37 5.31 18.91 -26.88
CA SER A 37 5.90 18.96 -28.23
C SER A 37 4.96 19.65 -29.21
N ARG A 38 5.49 20.57 -30.01
CA ARG A 38 4.80 21.34 -31.04
C ARG A 38 5.69 21.37 -32.31
N GLY A 39 5.27 20.65 -33.36
CA GLY A 39 6.11 20.45 -34.52
C GLY A 39 7.47 19.84 -34.14
N ASN A 40 8.56 20.53 -34.47
CA ASN A 40 9.94 20.11 -34.15
C ASN A 40 10.42 20.63 -32.76
N GLN A 41 9.61 21.45 -32.08
CA GLN A 41 9.96 21.97 -30.76
C GLN A 41 9.56 21.01 -29.67
N LYS A 42 10.40 20.90 -28.62
CA LYS A 42 10.12 20.14 -27.41
C LYS A 42 10.40 21.02 -26.20
N GLY A 43 9.56 20.85 -25.17
CA GLY A 43 9.78 21.48 -23.90
C GLY A 43 9.47 20.53 -22.75
N TYR A 44 10.07 20.79 -21.63
CA TYR A 44 10.00 19.96 -20.44
C TYR A 44 9.67 20.82 -19.23
N LEU A 45 8.70 20.35 -18.45
CA LEU A 45 8.41 20.90 -17.12
C LEU A 45 8.52 19.77 -16.10
N TYR A 46 9.33 19.98 -15.10
CA TYR A 46 9.53 19.05 -13.99
C TYR A 46 8.85 19.62 -12.76
N ILE A 47 7.97 18.79 -12.18
CA ILE A 47 7.19 19.12 -10.99
C ILE A 47 7.68 18.20 -9.86
N GLN A 48 8.04 18.78 -8.72
CA GLN A 48 8.47 18.04 -7.55
C GLN A 48 7.53 18.32 -6.38
N ARG A 49 6.84 17.28 -5.90
CA ARG A 49 5.87 17.38 -4.78
C ARG A 49 4.83 18.48 -5.01
N GLY A 50 4.29 18.57 -6.22
CA GLY A 50 3.29 19.56 -6.58
C GLY A 50 3.80 20.98 -6.87
N ASN A 51 5.11 21.22 -6.85
CA ASN A 51 5.68 22.53 -7.21
C ASN A 51 6.48 22.41 -8.52
N PRO A 52 6.27 23.36 -9.47
CA PRO A 52 7.14 23.48 -10.64
C PRO A 52 8.57 23.73 -10.16
N TRP A 53 9.49 22.92 -10.60
CA TRP A 53 10.85 22.90 -10.07
C TRP A 53 11.89 23.25 -11.12
N HIS A 54 11.65 22.82 -12.37
CA HIS A 54 12.52 23.14 -13.48
C HIS A 54 11.72 23.16 -14.78
N ALA A 55 11.97 24.16 -15.63
CA ALA A 55 11.43 24.24 -16.98
C ALA A 55 12.51 24.48 -18.01
N SER A 56 12.34 23.92 -19.20
CA SER A 56 13.18 24.16 -20.38
C SER A 56 12.35 24.01 -21.66
N ALA A 57 12.41 24.97 -22.56
CA ALA A 57 11.71 24.93 -23.84
C ALA A 57 12.39 25.86 -24.85
N ALA A 58 12.46 25.48 -26.14
CA ALA A 58 12.94 26.31 -27.24
C ALA A 58 14.32 26.98 -26.99
N GLY A 59 15.19 26.32 -26.22
CA GLY A 59 16.54 26.83 -25.91
C GLY A 59 16.61 27.76 -24.68
N VAL A 60 15.47 28.09 -24.06
CA VAL A 60 15.40 28.87 -22.81
C VAL A 60 15.08 28.01 -21.61
N THR A 61 15.31 28.52 -20.40
CA THR A 61 15.10 27.77 -19.14
C THR A 61 14.43 28.63 -18.08
N GLY A 62 13.89 28.00 -17.01
CA GLY A 62 13.27 28.71 -15.90
C GLY A 62 11.93 29.33 -16.26
N GLN A 63 11.63 30.53 -15.73
CA GLN A 63 10.34 31.21 -15.93
C GLN A 63 10.06 31.50 -17.41
N GLU A 64 11.06 31.87 -18.15
CA GLU A 64 10.94 32.14 -19.59
C GLU A 64 10.52 30.87 -20.38
N ALA A 65 11.07 29.72 -20.02
CA ALA A 65 10.65 28.44 -20.60
C ALA A 65 9.22 28.07 -20.19
N LEU A 66 8.80 28.37 -18.98
CA LEU A 66 7.41 28.16 -18.54
C LEU A 66 6.45 29.04 -19.33
N ASN A 67 6.79 30.32 -19.52
CA ASN A 67 6.02 31.26 -20.34
C ASN A 67 5.91 30.77 -21.79
N GLU A 68 7.02 30.30 -22.36
CA GLU A 68 7.05 29.73 -23.73
C GLU A 68 6.15 28.49 -23.84
N LEU A 69 6.23 27.55 -22.90
CA LEU A 69 5.40 26.36 -22.86
C LEU A 69 3.90 26.69 -22.79
N LEU A 70 3.51 27.66 -22.00
CA LEU A 70 2.12 28.10 -21.84
C LEU A 70 1.59 28.87 -23.04
N SER A 71 2.47 29.44 -23.88
CA SER A 71 2.10 30.09 -25.13
C SER A 71 1.71 29.13 -26.25
N TRP A 72 1.97 27.83 -26.07
CA TRP A 72 1.71 26.84 -27.10
C TRP A 72 0.20 26.50 -27.19
N SER A 73 -0.46 26.96 -28.26
CA SER A 73 -1.88 26.76 -28.51
C SER A 73 -2.24 25.40 -29.16
N GLY A 74 -1.31 24.46 -29.25
CA GLY A 74 -1.50 23.14 -29.83
C GLY A 74 -0.28 22.24 -29.62
N GLY A 75 -0.41 20.95 -29.94
CA GLY A 75 0.66 19.99 -29.84
C GLY A 75 0.28 18.76 -29.01
N ARG A 76 1.28 18.00 -28.63
CA ARG A 76 1.14 16.80 -27.79
C ARG A 76 1.84 16.99 -26.47
N PHE A 77 1.29 16.40 -25.43
CA PHE A 77 1.96 16.29 -24.15
C PHE A 77 2.04 14.82 -23.70
N ASP A 78 3.05 14.53 -22.90
CA ASP A 78 3.26 13.24 -22.24
C ASP A 78 3.66 13.53 -20.78
N LEU A 79 2.86 13.01 -19.85
CA LEU A 79 3.12 13.13 -18.42
C LEU A 79 3.64 11.79 -17.91
N ARG A 80 4.82 11.80 -17.29
CA ARG A 80 5.47 10.63 -16.68
C ARG A 80 5.76 10.88 -15.22
N TRP A 81 5.67 9.84 -14.43
CA TRP A 81 6.00 9.90 -13.01
C TRP A 81 7.52 10.00 -12.79
N GLY A 82 7.92 10.89 -11.86
CA GLY A 82 9.32 11.09 -11.49
C GLY A 82 10.01 12.22 -12.22
N VAL A 83 11.18 12.61 -11.70
CA VAL A 83 12.08 13.62 -12.28
C VAL A 83 13.51 13.05 -12.37
N PRO A 84 14.34 13.50 -13.34
CA PRO A 84 15.74 13.09 -13.45
C PRO A 84 16.55 13.47 -12.21
N ARG A 85 17.47 12.60 -11.79
CA ARG A 85 18.27 12.80 -10.56
C ARG A 85 19.28 13.95 -10.62
N ASN A 86 19.70 14.36 -11.81
CA ASN A 86 20.80 15.32 -12.03
C ASN A 86 20.32 16.69 -12.55
N LEU A 87 19.08 17.05 -12.29
CA LEU A 87 18.54 18.33 -12.72
C LEU A 87 18.63 19.34 -11.59
N SER A 88 19.13 20.55 -11.87
CA SER A 88 19.14 21.67 -10.91
C SER A 88 17.82 22.45 -10.95
N GLN A 89 17.38 22.97 -9.83
CA GLN A 89 16.21 23.84 -9.76
C GLN A 89 16.45 25.14 -10.53
N ASN A 90 15.50 25.55 -11.38
CA ASN A 90 15.52 26.86 -12.07
C ASN A 90 14.20 27.62 -12.00
N LEU A 91 13.21 27.09 -11.29
CA LEU A 91 11.96 27.75 -10.93
C LEU A 91 11.88 27.87 -9.40
N SER A 92 11.54 29.05 -8.90
CA SER A 92 11.39 29.34 -7.47
C SER A 92 10.11 30.12 -7.22
N GLY A 93 9.26 29.61 -6.32
CA GLY A 93 7.97 30.21 -5.98
C GLY A 93 6.85 29.17 -5.86
N SER A 94 5.68 29.59 -5.41
CA SER A 94 4.50 28.73 -5.44
C SER A 94 3.99 28.52 -6.87
N HIS A 95 3.34 27.39 -7.14
CA HIS A 95 2.79 27.10 -8.46
C HIS A 95 1.80 28.17 -8.93
N ASP A 96 1.00 28.75 -8.02
CA ASP A 96 0.05 29.84 -8.36
C ASP A 96 0.78 31.11 -8.80
N ALA A 97 1.86 31.49 -8.11
CA ALA A 97 2.64 32.68 -8.44
C ALA A 97 3.34 32.54 -9.80
N LEU A 98 3.92 31.37 -10.08
CA LEU A 98 4.62 31.08 -11.33
C LEU A 98 3.65 31.05 -12.54
N LEU A 99 2.46 30.48 -12.36
CA LEU A 99 1.44 30.44 -13.41
C LEU A 99 0.82 31.82 -13.65
N LEU A 100 0.56 32.60 -12.58
CA LEU A 100 0.00 33.96 -12.68
C LEU A 100 0.96 34.88 -13.44
N GLU A 101 2.24 34.81 -13.12
CA GLU A 101 3.28 35.59 -13.81
C GLU A 101 3.40 35.19 -15.28
N ALA A 102 3.34 33.91 -15.59
CA ALA A 102 3.37 33.44 -16.98
C ALA A 102 2.14 33.92 -17.77
N MET A 103 0.96 33.93 -17.15
CA MET A 103 -0.26 34.45 -17.78
C MET A 103 -0.17 35.96 -18.01
N ARG A 104 0.34 36.73 -17.06
CA ARG A 104 0.57 38.17 -17.20
C ARG A 104 1.45 38.48 -18.41
N VAL A 105 2.55 37.76 -18.58
CA VAL A 105 3.47 37.92 -19.70
C VAL A 105 2.81 37.55 -21.02
N LEU A 106 1.93 36.57 -21.04
CA LEU A 106 1.19 36.17 -22.26
C LEU A 106 0.18 37.25 -22.65
N ASP A 107 -0.55 37.83 -21.70
CA ASP A 107 -1.50 38.93 -21.93
C ASP A 107 -0.76 40.18 -22.43
N GLU A 108 0.42 40.53 -21.89
CA GLU A 108 1.24 41.63 -22.36
C GLU A 108 1.80 41.43 -23.77
N ARG A 109 2.08 40.18 -24.18
CA ARG A 109 2.53 39.86 -25.55
C ARG A 109 1.36 39.91 -26.57
N SER A 110 0.14 39.67 -26.13
CA SER A 110 -1.06 39.75 -27.01
C SER A 110 -1.57 41.19 -27.17
N SER A 111 -1.13 42.16 -26.34
CA SER A 111 -1.49 43.56 -26.39
C SER A 111 -0.44 44.40 -27.08
N GLY A 112 0.06 44.00 -28.26
CA GLY A 112 1.02 44.75 -29.08
C GLY A 112 0.40 46.02 -29.72
N PRO A 113 1.21 47.07 -30.04
CA PRO A 113 0.69 48.39 -30.43
C PRO A 113 0.07 48.53 -31.83
N ASP A 114 -0.13 47.45 -32.59
CA ASP A 114 -0.61 47.54 -33.98
C ASP A 114 -2.10 47.19 -34.20
N ASP A 115 -2.89 46.93 -33.14
CA ASP A 115 -4.30 46.55 -33.26
C ASP A 115 -5.30 47.63 -32.84
N ALA A 116 -4.90 48.93 -32.80
CA ALA A 116 -5.76 50.03 -32.37
C ALA A 116 -6.77 50.52 -33.40
N GLU A 117 -6.87 49.92 -34.61
CA GLU A 117 -7.74 50.47 -35.68
C GLU A 117 -8.83 49.53 -36.21
N ASN A 118 -9.09 48.38 -35.58
CA ASN A 118 -10.13 47.44 -36.05
C ASN A 118 -11.10 46.90 -34.97
N ASP A 119 -11.16 47.53 -33.80
CA ASP A 119 -12.02 47.01 -32.71
C ASP A 119 -13.27 47.85 -32.44
N GLU A 120 -13.91 48.35 -33.49
CA GLU A 120 -15.20 49.04 -33.41
C GLU A 120 -16.45 48.13 -33.72
N LYS A 121 -16.27 46.84 -33.83
CA LYS A 121 -17.43 45.91 -34.00
C LYS A 121 -17.23 44.54 -33.26
N GLY A 122 -17.05 44.62 -31.94
CA GLY A 122 -16.97 43.42 -31.14
C GLY A 122 -17.26 43.65 -29.65
N ASN A 123 -18.14 44.58 -29.34
CA ASN A 123 -18.68 44.69 -27.99
C ASN A 123 -19.51 43.43 -27.72
N VAL A 124 -18.87 42.42 -27.13
CA VAL A 124 -19.55 41.35 -26.41
C VAL A 124 -20.05 41.98 -25.11
N GLU A 125 -21.25 42.53 -25.17
CA GLU A 125 -22.04 42.82 -23.96
C GLU A 125 -22.11 41.53 -23.15
N LEU A 126 -21.29 41.41 -22.12
CA LEU A 126 -21.54 40.42 -21.08
C LEU A 126 -22.95 40.69 -20.57
N SER A 127 -23.89 39.86 -20.86
CA SER A 127 -25.28 40.00 -20.41
C SER A 127 -25.23 40.17 -18.88
N ARG A 128 -26.06 41.06 -18.31
CA ARG A 128 -26.19 41.29 -16.87
C ARG A 128 -26.31 39.97 -16.10
N ASP A 129 -26.90 38.95 -16.72
CA ASP A 129 -27.06 37.59 -16.16
C ASP A 129 -25.74 36.83 -16.04
N SER A 130 -24.81 36.99 -17.00
CA SER A 130 -23.46 36.37 -16.92
C SER A 130 -22.61 37.04 -15.86
N ALA A 131 -22.68 38.35 -15.71
CA ALA A 131 -21.96 39.06 -14.62
C ALA A 131 -22.53 38.72 -13.23
N ALA A 132 -23.86 38.58 -13.13
CA ALA A 132 -24.52 38.12 -11.89
C ALA A 132 -24.13 36.69 -11.52
N ALA A 133 -24.06 35.78 -12.50
CA ALA A 133 -23.65 34.41 -12.27
C ALA A 133 -22.18 34.29 -11.81
N VAL A 134 -21.29 35.12 -12.38
CA VAL A 134 -19.87 35.16 -11.95
C VAL A 134 -19.76 35.75 -10.53
N LEU A 135 -20.52 36.81 -10.19
CA LEU A 135 -20.59 37.33 -8.85
C LEU A 135 -21.15 36.36 -7.83
N GLU A 136 -22.20 35.61 -8.18
CA GLU A 136 -22.72 34.54 -7.32
C GLU A 136 -21.68 33.45 -7.06
N LEU A 137 -20.93 33.01 -8.09
CA LEU A 137 -19.85 32.06 -7.94
C LEU A 137 -18.73 32.59 -7.02
N ILE A 138 -18.36 33.86 -7.15
CA ILE A 138 -17.36 34.48 -6.26
C ILE A 138 -17.88 34.58 -4.83
N TYR A 139 -19.15 34.96 -4.62
CA TYR A 139 -19.75 34.99 -3.29
C TYR A 139 -19.94 33.61 -2.68
N ALA A 140 -20.32 32.61 -3.47
CA ALA A 140 -20.43 31.22 -3.04
C ALA A 140 -19.06 30.69 -2.61
N ARG A 141 -18.01 30.95 -3.41
CA ARG A 141 -16.62 30.59 -3.09
C ARG A 141 -16.11 31.27 -1.82
N ARG A 142 -16.33 32.58 -1.66
CA ARG A 142 -15.98 33.31 -0.42
C ARG A 142 -16.78 32.84 0.80
N ARG A 143 -18.04 32.43 0.62
CA ARG A 143 -18.85 31.85 1.69
C ARG A 143 -18.30 30.48 2.10
N GLN A 144 -17.90 29.65 1.13
CA GLN A 144 -17.29 28.35 1.37
C GLN A 144 -15.92 28.47 2.07
N GLU A 145 -15.07 29.42 1.65
CA GLU A 145 -13.77 29.68 2.30
C GLU A 145 -13.93 30.23 3.73
N ARG A 146 -14.91 31.10 3.98
CA ARG A 146 -15.23 31.56 5.33
C ARG A 146 -15.81 30.45 6.20
N TRP A 147 -16.59 29.53 5.61
CA TRP A 147 -17.12 28.38 6.33
C TRP A 147 -15.99 27.39 6.67
N GLN A 148 -15.10 27.10 5.72
CA GLN A 148 -13.91 26.26 5.94
C GLN A 148 -12.94 26.85 6.96
N THR A 149 -12.70 28.16 6.93
CA THR A 149 -11.84 28.82 7.94
C THR A 149 -12.48 28.87 9.32
N ARG A 150 -13.80 29.06 9.44
CA ARG A 150 -14.51 28.97 10.72
C ARG A 150 -14.55 27.55 11.27
N THR A 151 -14.86 26.56 10.46
CA THR A 151 -14.84 25.15 10.85
C THR A 151 -13.43 24.72 11.22
N ARG A 152 -12.39 25.10 10.45
CA ARG A 152 -10.99 24.82 10.78
C ARG A 152 -10.56 25.45 12.11
N ARG A 153 -10.97 26.69 12.42
CA ARG A 153 -10.70 27.34 13.71
C ARG A 153 -11.45 26.66 14.85
N LEU A 154 -12.69 26.25 14.66
CA LEU A 154 -13.45 25.48 15.62
C LEU A 154 -12.83 24.09 15.86
N PHE A 155 -12.37 23.42 14.80
CA PHE A 155 -11.65 22.14 14.93
C PHE A 155 -10.31 22.29 15.65
N ILE A 156 -9.55 23.36 15.39
CA ILE A 156 -8.27 23.65 16.09
C ILE A 156 -8.55 23.97 17.57
N ALA A 157 -9.56 24.78 17.88
CA ALA A 157 -9.94 25.09 19.26
C ALA A 157 -10.42 23.84 20.01
N LEU A 158 -11.26 23.02 19.38
CA LEU A 158 -11.73 21.75 19.95
C LEU A 158 -10.58 20.76 20.14
N ALA A 159 -9.68 20.66 19.15
CA ALA A 159 -8.49 19.83 19.24
C ALA A 159 -7.54 20.30 20.35
N SER A 160 -7.41 21.63 20.56
CA SER A 160 -6.60 22.18 21.65
C SER A 160 -7.19 21.86 23.02
N VAL A 161 -8.51 21.97 23.18
CA VAL A 161 -9.20 21.59 24.43
C VAL A 161 -9.05 20.10 24.68
N ILE A 162 -9.24 19.26 23.66
CA ILE A 162 -9.07 17.82 23.76
C ILE A 162 -7.60 17.47 24.08
N ALA A 163 -6.62 18.13 23.44
CA ALA A 163 -5.21 17.92 23.72
C ALA A 163 -4.85 18.31 25.16
N THR A 164 -5.43 19.39 25.71
CA THR A 164 -5.20 19.81 27.10
C THR A 164 -5.83 18.84 28.09
N LEU A 165 -7.04 18.35 27.80
CA LEU A 165 -7.70 17.31 28.60
C LEU A 165 -6.95 15.97 28.54
N LEU A 166 -6.42 15.62 27.37
CA LEU A 166 -5.62 14.41 27.16
C LEU A 166 -4.26 14.50 27.85
N LEU A 167 -3.61 15.69 27.84
CA LEU A 167 -2.33 15.89 28.56
C LEU A 167 -2.55 15.76 30.07
N GLY A 168 -3.66 16.31 30.59
CA GLY A 168 -4.06 16.14 31.99
C GLY A 168 -4.36 14.68 32.35
N PHE A 169 -4.93 13.91 31.44
CA PHE A 169 -5.22 12.50 31.62
C PHE A 169 -3.96 11.61 31.50
N PHE A 170 -3.01 11.98 30.60
CA PHE A 170 -1.74 11.29 30.42
C PHE A 170 -0.81 11.34 31.62
N VAL A 171 -0.85 12.45 32.38
CA VAL A 171 -0.09 12.59 33.62
C VAL A 171 -0.65 11.67 34.73
N PHE A 172 -1.93 11.21 34.58
CA PHE A 172 -2.61 10.47 35.63
C PHE A 172 -2.77 8.96 35.40
N GLN A 173 -2.72 8.44 34.14
CA GLN A 173 -2.91 6.99 33.91
C GLN A 173 -2.31 6.49 32.58
N GLY A 174 -1.20 5.73 32.63
CA GLY A 174 -0.50 5.18 31.48
C GLY A 174 -1.35 4.39 30.46
N ASP A 175 -1.56 3.11 30.63
CA ASP A 175 -2.12 2.18 29.61
C ASP A 175 -3.62 2.40 29.25
N LEU A 176 -4.42 2.93 30.17
CA LEU A 176 -5.85 3.18 29.95
C LEU A 176 -6.09 4.35 28.97
N GLY A 177 -5.20 5.35 28.96
CA GLY A 177 -5.29 6.51 28.09
C GLY A 177 -5.13 6.17 26.61
N HIS A 178 -4.20 5.25 26.28
CA HIS A 178 -4.00 4.78 24.92
C HIS A 178 -5.23 4.03 24.38
N ARG A 179 -5.86 3.20 25.20
CA ARG A 179 -7.08 2.46 24.83
C ARG A 179 -8.27 3.38 24.56
N TRP A 180 -8.41 4.43 25.36
CA TRP A 180 -9.51 5.39 25.23
C TRP A 180 -9.34 6.31 24.03
N MET A 181 -8.11 6.78 23.75
CA MET A 181 -7.79 7.62 22.61
C MET A 181 -7.99 6.90 21.27
N ASN A 182 -7.58 5.63 21.18
CA ASN A 182 -7.84 4.80 20.02
C ASN A 182 -9.34 4.60 19.79
N GLY A 183 -10.11 4.40 20.85
CA GLY A 183 -11.57 4.31 20.77
C GLY A 183 -12.25 5.60 20.28
N LEU A 184 -11.76 6.77 20.72
CA LEU A 184 -12.30 8.08 20.32
C LEU A 184 -12.00 8.40 18.85
N LEU A 185 -10.79 8.09 18.36
CA LEU A 185 -10.42 8.28 16.96
C LEU A 185 -11.24 7.40 16.00
N VAL A 186 -11.57 6.17 16.43
CA VAL A 186 -12.50 5.28 15.72
C VAL A 186 -13.90 5.89 15.62
N THR A 187 -14.37 6.50 16.71
CA THR A 187 -15.73 7.07 16.77
C THR A 187 -15.86 8.33 15.91
N ILE A 188 -14.82 9.15 15.80
CA ILE A 188 -14.87 10.43 15.06
C ILE A 188 -14.72 10.22 13.56
N ASN A 189 -13.89 9.25 13.09
CA ASN A 189 -13.55 9.09 11.68
C ASN A 189 -13.89 7.71 11.11
N GLY A 190 -14.37 6.75 11.88
CA GLY A 190 -14.49 5.35 11.47
C GLY A 190 -13.14 4.70 11.10
N PHE A 191 -12.03 5.42 11.31
CA PHE A 191 -10.69 5.01 10.96
C PHE A 191 -9.88 4.72 12.22
N ASN A 192 -9.50 3.46 12.44
CA ASN A 192 -8.57 3.07 13.49
C ASN A 192 -7.16 2.85 12.88
N PRO A 193 -6.25 3.83 13.01
CA PRO A 193 -4.88 3.68 12.48
C PRO A 193 -4.07 2.58 13.19
N ASN A 194 -4.57 2.09 14.34
CA ASN A 194 -3.93 1.04 15.14
C ASN A 194 -4.95 -0.04 15.52
N PRO A 195 -5.43 -0.84 14.56
CA PRO A 195 -6.36 -1.92 14.88
C PRO A 195 -5.73 -2.90 15.86
N VAL A 196 -6.49 -3.27 16.89
CA VAL A 196 -6.10 -4.34 17.81
C VAL A 196 -6.25 -5.67 17.07
N PRO A 197 -5.21 -6.52 17.01
CA PRO A 197 -5.33 -7.83 16.40
C PRO A 197 -6.44 -8.67 17.06
N LYS A 198 -7.26 -9.31 16.24
CA LYS A 198 -8.21 -10.31 16.73
C LYS A 198 -7.42 -11.49 17.30
N SER A 199 -7.87 -12.00 18.42
CA SER A 199 -7.33 -13.22 18.99
C SER A 199 -7.99 -14.44 18.35
N PHE A 200 -7.20 -15.30 17.74
CA PHE A 200 -7.64 -16.60 17.22
C PHE A 200 -7.35 -17.76 18.20
N GLY A 201 -7.01 -17.42 19.43
CA GLY A 201 -6.68 -18.37 20.48
C GLY A 201 -5.17 -18.53 20.70
N ALA A 202 -4.81 -19.32 21.70
CA ALA A 202 -3.42 -19.62 22.00
C ALA A 202 -2.78 -20.49 20.89
N PRO A 203 -1.45 -20.46 20.74
CA PRO A 203 -0.73 -21.43 19.94
C PRO A 203 -1.11 -22.86 20.31
N VAL A 204 -1.02 -23.74 19.34
CA VAL A 204 -1.40 -25.14 19.48
C VAL A 204 -0.16 -25.95 19.82
N ARG A 205 -0.25 -26.75 20.87
CA ARG A 205 0.77 -27.70 21.25
C ARG A 205 0.75 -28.92 20.33
N ILE A 206 1.89 -29.26 19.74
CA ILE A 206 2.13 -30.50 18.99
C ILE A 206 3.13 -31.34 19.80
N ASP A 207 2.71 -32.50 20.21
CA ASP A 207 3.54 -33.37 21.02
C ASP A 207 4.69 -33.99 20.22
N ALA A 208 5.78 -34.31 20.91
CA ALA A 208 6.89 -35.07 20.33
C ALA A 208 6.43 -36.44 19.85
N GLY A 209 7.08 -36.98 18.85
CA GLY A 209 6.81 -38.34 18.37
C GLY A 209 6.87 -38.52 16.88
N GLU A 210 6.61 -39.76 16.46
CA GLU A 210 6.64 -40.14 15.05
C GLU A 210 5.44 -39.59 14.26
N PHE A 211 5.67 -39.35 12.99
CA PHE A 211 4.64 -39.00 12.03
C PHE A 211 5.06 -39.41 10.61
N PHE A 212 4.11 -39.39 9.67
CA PHE A 212 4.40 -39.64 8.26
C PHE A 212 4.69 -38.29 7.58
N TYR A 213 5.86 -38.21 6.94
CA TYR A 213 6.30 -37.05 6.17
C TYR A 213 6.23 -37.34 4.67
N GLN A 214 5.80 -36.40 3.87
CA GLN A 214 5.66 -36.50 2.40
C GLN A 214 4.97 -37.80 1.94
N ASP A 215 5.64 -38.59 1.13
CA ASP A 215 5.12 -39.82 0.54
C ASP A 215 5.10 -41.05 1.50
N GLY A 216 5.10 -40.77 2.81
CA GLY A 216 4.98 -41.81 3.84
C GLY A 216 6.28 -42.17 4.54
N GLU A 217 7.31 -41.33 4.42
CA GLU A 217 8.53 -41.44 5.20
C GLU A 217 8.24 -41.27 6.69
N ARG A 218 8.66 -42.16 7.53
CA ARG A 218 8.53 -42.03 8.98
C ARG A 218 9.64 -41.09 9.52
N GLN A 219 9.21 -40.04 10.18
CA GLN A 219 10.10 -39.11 10.84
C GLN A 219 9.67 -38.89 12.30
N THR A 220 10.58 -38.44 13.11
CA THR A 220 10.31 -38.03 14.51
C THR A 220 10.55 -36.55 14.68
N SER A 221 9.62 -35.83 15.29
CA SER A 221 9.83 -34.43 15.67
C SER A 221 9.82 -34.26 17.18
N PRO A 222 10.59 -33.31 17.72
CA PRO A 222 10.40 -32.84 19.10
C PRO A 222 9.02 -32.22 19.26
N GLY A 223 8.60 -31.98 20.49
CA GLY A 223 7.39 -31.21 20.78
C GLY A 223 7.62 -29.71 20.51
N TYR A 224 6.61 -29.03 20.03
CA TYR A 224 6.65 -27.59 19.71
C TYR A 224 5.26 -26.97 19.83
N ASP A 225 5.21 -25.64 19.91
CA ASP A 225 3.98 -24.86 19.82
C ASP A 225 3.95 -24.14 18.48
N ILE A 226 2.83 -24.21 17.75
CA ILE A 226 2.64 -23.57 16.45
C ILE A 226 1.44 -22.62 16.52
N ASP A 227 1.47 -21.49 15.79
CA ASP A 227 0.32 -20.60 15.72
C ASP A 227 -0.88 -21.32 15.14
N ARG A 228 -2.05 -21.07 15.73
CA ARG A 228 -3.32 -21.67 15.33
C ARG A 228 -3.73 -21.30 13.91
N VAL A 229 -3.39 -20.09 13.49
CA VAL A 229 -3.69 -19.49 12.18
C VAL A 229 -2.45 -18.79 11.62
N GLU A 230 -2.52 -18.33 10.38
CA GLU A 230 -1.49 -17.46 9.80
C GLU A 230 -1.41 -16.13 10.56
N VAL A 231 -0.24 -15.50 10.53
CA VAL A 231 -0.04 -14.14 11.05
C VAL A 231 -0.91 -13.17 10.26
N THR A 232 -1.66 -12.32 10.97
CA THR A 232 -2.58 -11.37 10.33
C THR A 232 -1.94 -10.03 10.03
N ILE A 233 -2.58 -9.25 9.15
CA ILE A 233 -2.19 -7.88 8.81
C ILE A 233 -2.05 -7.02 10.06
N ALA A 234 -3.00 -7.09 11.00
CA ALA A 234 -2.94 -6.33 12.25
C ALA A 234 -1.75 -6.72 13.13
N GLN A 235 -1.45 -8.01 13.23
CA GLN A 235 -0.31 -8.52 14.02
C GLN A 235 1.02 -8.09 13.40
N TYR A 236 1.14 -8.15 12.07
CA TYR A 236 2.35 -7.70 11.40
C TYR A 236 2.54 -6.17 11.50
N ALA A 237 1.46 -5.40 11.41
CA ALA A 237 1.49 -3.97 11.63
C ALA A 237 1.92 -3.60 13.07
N GLU A 238 1.55 -4.40 14.07
CA GLU A 238 2.04 -4.26 15.44
C GLU A 238 3.57 -4.42 15.50
N PHE A 239 4.11 -5.43 14.83
CA PHE A 239 5.55 -5.63 14.69
C PHE A 239 6.24 -4.40 14.07
N LEU A 240 5.77 -3.91 12.93
CA LEU A 240 6.37 -2.74 12.27
C LEU A 240 6.38 -1.50 13.15
N ARG A 241 5.32 -1.28 13.94
CA ARG A 241 5.27 -0.17 14.90
C ARG A 241 6.26 -0.34 16.05
N ALA A 242 6.43 -1.58 16.52
CA ALA A 242 7.31 -1.87 17.63
C ALA A 242 8.80 -1.76 17.26
N VAL A 243 9.17 -2.21 16.05
CA VAL A 243 10.58 -2.23 15.62
C VAL A 243 11.02 -0.92 14.96
N GLY A 244 10.11 -0.18 14.31
CA GLY A 244 10.44 1.07 13.62
C GLY A 244 11.58 0.89 12.62
N LEU A 245 12.70 1.55 12.86
CA LEU A 245 13.93 1.44 12.05
C LEU A 245 15.00 0.55 12.69
N SER A 246 14.67 -0.19 13.76
CA SER A 246 15.62 -1.08 14.42
C SER A 246 16.02 -2.24 13.50
N THR A 247 17.30 -2.57 13.50
CA THR A 247 17.88 -3.74 12.81
C THR A 247 18.10 -4.92 13.75
N GLU A 248 17.62 -4.86 14.99
CA GLU A 248 17.83 -5.88 16.02
C GLU A 248 17.34 -7.27 15.60
N TYR A 249 16.29 -7.29 14.78
CA TYR A 249 15.64 -8.53 14.33
C TYR A 249 16.02 -8.91 12.91
N ASP A 250 16.94 -8.20 12.28
CA ASP A 250 17.38 -8.47 10.91
C ASP A 250 18.10 -9.82 10.81
N HIS A 251 17.82 -10.55 9.73
CA HIS A 251 18.60 -11.75 9.44
C HIS A 251 20.00 -11.39 8.96
N PRO A 252 21.06 -12.08 9.41
CA PRO A 252 22.46 -11.75 9.03
C PRO A 252 22.73 -11.71 7.52
N SER A 253 21.99 -12.48 6.74
CA SER A 253 22.09 -12.53 5.26
C SER A 253 21.14 -11.58 4.53
N GLN A 254 20.38 -10.78 5.26
CA GLN A 254 19.49 -9.77 4.68
C GLN A 254 20.31 -8.63 4.06
N ALA A 255 19.79 -8.04 2.98
CA ALA A 255 20.44 -6.86 2.41
C ALA A 255 20.46 -5.71 3.41
N VAL A 256 21.59 -5.01 3.48
CA VAL A 256 21.76 -3.84 4.35
C VAL A 256 20.69 -2.79 4.03
N ASN A 257 20.05 -2.26 5.06
CA ASN A 257 18.97 -1.26 4.96
C ASN A 257 17.69 -1.76 4.25
N LYS A 258 17.44 -3.06 4.22
CA LYS A 258 16.21 -3.59 3.61
C LYS A 258 14.97 -3.10 4.33
N GLY A 259 14.87 -2.94 5.56
CA GLY A 259 13.62 -2.67 6.28
C GLY A 259 12.57 -3.78 6.12
N HIS A 260 11.51 -3.74 6.93
CA HIS A 260 10.48 -4.78 6.98
C HIS A 260 9.12 -4.33 6.42
N SER A 261 9.10 -3.23 5.67
CA SER A 261 7.90 -2.73 4.96
C SER A 261 8.24 -2.44 3.50
N ASN A 262 7.25 -2.60 2.64
CA ASN A 262 7.36 -2.30 1.20
C ASN A 262 6.08 -1.63 0.70
N PRO A 263 6.07 -1.02 -0.51
CA PRO A 263 4.89 -0.31 -1.04
C PRO A 263 3.63 -1.16 -1.13
N LYS A 264 3.73 -2.43 -1.56
CA LYS A 264 2.57 -3.32 -1.67
C LYS A 264 1.97 -3.67 -0.31
N TRP A 265 2.82 -3.91 0.69
CA TRP A 265 2.37 -4.09 2.06
C TRP A 265 1.66 -2.84 2.58
N THR A 266 2.22 -1.67 2.33
CA THR A 266 1.63 -0.40 2.79
C THR A 266 0.25 -0.16 2.17
N GLU A 267 0.10 -0.41 0.87
CA GLU A 267 -1.18 -0.34 0.16
C GLU A 267 -2.20 -1.33 0.74
N LEU A 268 -1.79 -2.59 0.94
CA LEU A 268 -2.62 -3.63 1.54
C LEU A 268 -3.10 -3.23 2.93
N TYR A 269 -2.18 -2.77 3.79
CA TYR A 269 -2.51 -2.35 5.15
C TYR A 269 -3.51 -1.19 5.17
N GLN A 270 -3.28 -0.16 4.35
CA GLN A 270 -4.20 0.98 4.25
C GLN A 270 -5.58 0.56 3.75
N ALA A 271 -5.65 -0.30 2.75
CA ALA A 271 -6.89 -0.82 2.22
C ALA A 271 -7.63 -1.67 3.25
N ALA A 272 -6.94 -2.54 3.99
CA ALA A 272 -7.52 -3.37 5.04
C ALA A 272 -8.05 -2.55 6.23
N VAL A 273 -7.30 -1.52 6.67
CA VAL A 273 -7.75 -0.59 7.72
C VAL A 273 -9.00 0.17 7.30
N ALA A 274 -9.08 0.57 6.03
CA ALA A 274 -10.23 1.27 5.47
C ALA A 274 -11.40 0.33 5.10
N GLY A 275 -11.21 -0.98 5.17
CA GLY A 275 -12.22 -1.99 4.78
C GLY A 275 -12.61 -1.87 3.31
N LEU A 276 -11.64 -1.55 2.45
CA LEU A 276 -11.88 -1.42 1.02
C LEU A 276 -12.12 -2.78 0.36
N GLU A 277 -12.88 -2.76 -0.72
CA GLU A 277 -13.06 -3.92 -1.58
C GLU A 277 -12.03 -3.91 -2.70
N VAL A 278 -11.30 -5.00 -2.87
CA VAL A 278 -10.31 -5.19 -3.94
C VAL A 278 -10.60 -6.51 -4.64
N ASP A 279 -10.84 -6.45 -5.95
CA ASP A 279 -11.22 -7.60 -6.80
C ASP A 279 -12.39 -8.41 -6.20
N GLY A 280 -13.45 -7.73 -5.72
CA GLY A 280 -14.64 -8.35 -5.16
C GLY A 280 -14.47 -8.91 -3.73
N THR A 281 -13.32 -8.71 -3.10
CA THR A 281 -13.06 -9.14 -1.72
C THR A 281 -12.91 -7.93 -0.82
N ARG A 282 -13.72 -7.86 0.23
CA ARG A 282 -13.58 -6.83 1.27
C ARG A 282 -12.41 -7.19 2.18
N LEU A 283 -11.41 -6.30 2.20
CA LEU A 283 -10.20 -6.50 3.00
C LEU A 283 -10.45 -6.22 4.49
N SER A 284 -9.80 -7.01 5.31
CA SER A 284 -9.83 -6.92 6.78
C SER A 284 -8.40 -6.90 7.32
N VAL A 285 -8.19 -6.19 8.42
CA VAL A 285 -6.92 -6.23 9.16
C VAL A 285 -6.65 -7.60 9.80
N ASN A 286 -7.66 -8.47 9.84
CA ASN A 286 -7.54 -9.84 10.31
C ASN A 286 -7.18 -10.83 9.20
N ASP A 287 -7.15 -10.39 7.93
CA ASP A 287 -6.69 -11.21 6.82
C ASP A 287 -5.21 -11.60 7.00
N PRO A 288 -4.73 -12.68 6.35
CA PRO A 288 -3.33 -13.08 6.41
C PRO A 288 -2.38 -11.97 5.94
N ALA A 289 -1.26 -11.83 6.62
CA ALA A 289 -0.18 -10.93 6.23
C ALA A 289 0.55 -11.49 5.01
N VAL A 290 0.42 -10.82 3.87
CA VAL A 290 1.00 -11.20 2.59
C VAL A 290 1.86 -10.08 2.00
N TYR A 291 2.48 -10.28 0.83
CA TYR A 291 3.48 -9.39 0.23
C TYR A 291 4.73 -9.21 1.10
N LEU A 292 5.01 -10.16 1.97
CA LEU A 292 6.15 -10.21 2.86
C LEU A 292 7.13 -11.26 2.36
N ASP A 293 8.40 -10.92 2.36
CA ASP A 293 9.43 -11.87 1.99
C ASP A 293 9.86 -12.73 3.19
N TRP A 294 10.72 -13.70 2.95
CA TRP A 294 11.18 -14.63 3.99
C TRP A 294 11.88 -13.90 5.15
N PHE A 295 12.66 -12.86 4.85
CA PHE A 295 13.36 -12.08 5.89
C PHE A 295 12.38 -11.32 6.78
N ASP A 296 11.28 -10.84 6.22
CA ASP A 296 10.20 -10.16 6.94
C ASP A 296 9.51 -11.12 7.92
N ALA A 297 9.18 -12.32 7.44
CA ALA A 297 8.58 -13.38 8.25
C ALA A 297 9.52 -13.85 9.38
N TRP A 298 10.81 -14.01 9.06
CA TRP A 298 11.84 -14.39 10.03
C TRP A 298 12.01 -13.32 11.11
N ALA A 299 12.10 -12.03 10.75
CA ALA A 299 12.24 -10.93 11.70
C ALA A 299 11.04 -10.81 12.64
N TYR A 300 9.81 -10.94 12.09
CA TYR A 300 8.60 -10.98 12.91
C TYR A 300 8.64 -12.12 13.93
N ALA A 301 9.00 -13.33 13.51
CA ALA A 301 9.09 -14.48 14.39
C ALA A 301 10.11 -14.25 15.52
N ARG A 302 11.27 -13.70 15.20
CA ARG A 302 12.31 -13.33 16.21
C ARG A 302 11.80 -12.28 17.20
N TRP A 303 11.10 -11.25 16.72
CA TRP A 303 10.49 -10.24 17.58
C TRP A 303 9.49 -10.85 18.57
N LYS A 304 8.67 -11.83 18.12
CA LYS A 304 7.77 -12.60 18.99
C LYS A 304 8.50 -13.59 19.90
N ARG A 305 9.85 -13.67 19.86
CA ARG A 305 10.67 -14.69 20.52
C ARG A 305 10.28 -16.11 20.10
N ARG A 306 9.97 -16.26 18.84
CA ARG A 306 9.61 -17.49 18.16
C ARG A 306 10.50 -17.68 16.92
N ARG A 307 10.19 -18.62 16.07
CA ARG A 307 10.83 -18.87 14.78
C ARG A 307 9.78 -19.25 13.74
N LEU A 308 10.15 -19.35 12.48
CA LEU A 308 9.34 -20.04 11.50
C LEU A 308 9.31 -21.53 11.84
N PRO A 309 8.23 -22.26 11.50
CA PRO A 309 8.22 -23.72 11.60
C PRO A 309 9.21 -24.33 10.60
N SER A 310 9.82 -25.45 10.92
CA SER A 310 10.42 -26.28 9.88
C SER A 310 9.33 -26.86 8.97
N GLU A 311 9.67 -27.29 7.76
CA GLU A 311 8.69 -27.91 6.88
C GLU A 311 8.12 -29.20 7.46
N GLN A 312 8.92 -29.94 8.23
CA GLN A 312 8.49 -31.16 8.92
C GLN A 312 7.48 -30.85 10.04
N GLU A 313 7.75 -29.81 10.84
CA GLU A 313 6.81 -29.34 11.86
C GLU A 313 5.52 -28.86 11.25
N TRP A 314 5.61 -28.08 10.17
CA TRP A 314 4.45 -27.59 9.44
C TRP A 314 3.57 -28.75 8.95
N GLU A 315 4.19 -29.78 8.32
CA GLU A 315 3.47 -30.93 7.80
C GLU A 315 2.85 -31.77 8.93
N LYS A 316 3.58 -32.01 10.03
CA LYS A 316 3.04 -32.72 11.18
C LYS A 316 1.83 -32.00 11.77
N ALA A 317 1.91 -30.66 11.92
CA ALA A 317 0.80 -29.86 12.42
C ALA A 317 -0.44 -29.92 11.53
N ALA A 318 -0.25 -30.00 10.21
CA ALA A 318 -1.31 -30.11 9.24
C ALA A 318 -1.91 -31.53 9.16
N ARG A 319 -1.03 -32.55 9.12
CA ARG A 319 -1.35 -33.93 8.75
C ARG A 319 -1.67 -34.84 9.93
N GLY A 320 -1.20 -34.52 11.13
CA GLY A 320 -1.24 -35.45 12.24
C GLY A 320 -0.19 -36.57 12.11
N THR A 321 -0.53 -37.75 12.62
CA THR A 321 0.38 -38.91 12.66
C THR A 321 -0.09 -40.08 11.77
N ASP A 322 -1.26 -39.98 11.13
CA ASP A 322 -1.89 -41.06 10.38
C ASP A 322 -1.68 -41.00 8.84
N GLY A 323 -0.92 -40.01 8.37
CA GLY A 323 -0.56 -39.91 6.95
C GLY A 323 -1.68 -39.43 6.03
N ARG A 324 -2.73 -38.75 6.57
CA ARG A 324 -3.86 -38.24 5.78
C ARG A 324 -3.40 -37.24 4.70
N ARG A 325 -4.20 -37.12 3.62
CA ARG A 325 -3.91 -36.23 2.49
C ARG A 325 -4.27 -34.79 2.78
N PHE A 326 -5.32 -34.53 3.56
CA PHE A 326 -5.87 -33.22 3.87
C PHE A 326 -5.98 -33.05 5.39
N PRO A 327 -6.05 -31.79 5.91
CA PRO A 327 -6.22 -31.57 7.36
C PRO A 327 -7.43 -32.28 7.97
N TRP A 328 -8.51 -32.42 7.19
CA TRP A 328 -9.78 -33.05 7.58
C TRP A 328 -9.83 -34.58 7.34
N GLY A 329 -8.82 -35.19 6.73
CA GLY A 329 -8.80 -36.63 6.42
C GLY A 329 -8.20 -36.94 5.06
N SER A 330 -8.53 -38.08 4.48
CA SER A 330 -7.97 -38.53 3.19
C SER A 330 -8.92 -38.34 2.01
N GLU A 331 -10.18 -38.00 2.25
CA GLU A 331 -11.18 -37.76 1.21
C GLU A 331 -11.17 -36.32 0.76
N GLU A 332 -11.21 -36.14 -0.56
CA GLU A 332 -11.37 -34.80 -1.15
C GLU A 332 -12.77 -34.24 -0.83
N ARG A 333 -12.85 -33.00 -0.45
CA ARG A 333 -14.11 -32.32 -0.11
C ARG A 333 -14.11 -30.93 -0.75
N PRO A 334 -14.88 -30.73 -1.84
CA PRO A 334 -15.05 -29.42 -2.45
C PRO A 334 -15.53 -28.39 -1.41
N GLY A 335 -14.98 -27.18 -1.47
CA GLY A 335 -15.30 -26.09 -0.54
C GLY A 335 -14.74 -26.25 0.88
N ALA A 336 -13.93 -27.27 1.16
CA ALA A 336 -13.35 -27.48 2.49
C ALA A 336 -12.24 -26.50 2.83
N ALA A 337 -11.53 -25.99 1.84
CA ALA A 337 -10.43 -25.04 1.97
C ALA A 337 -10.57 -23.89 0.99
N ASN A 338 -9.90 -22.76 1.25
CA ASN A 338 -9.81 -21.64 0.31
C ASN A 338 -8.78 -21.94 -0.77
N ILE A 339 -9.20 -22.65 -1.81
CA ILE A 339 -8.42 -22.98 -3.00
C ILE A 339 -9.19 -22.60 -4.27
N TYR A 340 -8.54 -22.64 -5.43
CA TYR A 340 -9.18 -22.38 -6.71
C TYR A 340 -10.05 -23.57 -7.15
N GLU A 341 -11.35 -23.36 -7.23
CA GLU A 341 -12.36 -24.34 -7.64
C GLU A 341 -13.08 -23.97 -8.95
N GLY A 342 -12.43 -23.23 -9.84
CA GLY A 342 -12.93 -23.01 -11.21
C GLY A 342 -13.78 -21.76 -11.42
N ASP A 343 -14.30 -21.11 -10.39
CA ASP A 343 -15.14 -19.91 -10.52
C ASP A 343 -14.53 -18.72 -9.78
N ALA A 344 -14.32 -17.63 -10.51
CA ALA A 344 -13.90 -16.29 -10.08
C ALA A 344 -12.59 -16.22 -9.26
N ALA A 345 -11.84 -15.17 -9.45
CA ALA A 345 -10.63 -14.84 -8.69
C ALA A 345 -10.96 -14.67 -7.21
N LYS A 346 -10.95 -15.77 -6.47
CA LYS A 346 -10.95 -15.69 -5.00
C LYS A 346 -9.64 -15.08 -4.55
N LYS A 347 -9.66 -14.41 -3.41
CA LYS A 347 -8.48 -14.00 -2.65
C LYS A 347 -8.43 -14.76 -1.34
N TRP A 348 -7.42 -14.47 -0.52
CA TRP A 348 -7.42 -14.97 0.86
C TRP A 348 -8.69 -14.53 1.59
N SER A 349 -9.00 -15.23 2.64
CA SER A 349 -10.07 -14.92 3.58
C SER A 349 -9.52 -14.73 4.98
N GLU A 350 -10.29 -14.12 5.87
CA GLU A 350 -9.96 -14.10 7.29
C GLU A 350 -9.71 -15.54 7.78
N PRO A 351 -8.66 -15.80 8.57
CA PRO A 351 -8.36 -17.13 9.08
C PRO A 351 -9.57 -17.77 9.76
N THR A 352 -9.68 -19.08 9.64
CA THR A 352 -10.81 -19.90 10.12
C THR A 352 -12.14 -19.76 9.36
N ALA A 353 -12.18 -19.00 8.27
CA ALA A 353 -13.39 -18.88 7.44
C ALA A 353 -13.81 -20.26 6.86
N TYR A 354 -12.87 -21.14 6.61
CA TYR A 354 -13.09 -22.51 6.16
C TYR A 354 -12.96 -23.48 7.33
N ALA A 355 -14.07 -23.71 8.02
CA ALA A 355 -14.09 -24.51 9.26
C ALA A 355 -13.58 -25.94 9.12
N LEU A 356 -13.63 -26.53 7.93
CA LEU A 356 -13.13 -27.87 7.63
C LEU A 356 -11.62 -27.89 7.40
N ASP A 357 -11.01 -26.78 6.97
CA ASP A 357 -9.56 -26.67 6.83
C ASP A 357 -8.91 -26.52 8.22
N ARG A 358 -9.05 -27.58 8.99
CA ARG A 358 -8.59 -27.67 10.36
C ARG A 358 -7.97 -29.04 10.62
N SER A 359 -6.73 -29.04 11.10
CA SER A 359 -6.02 -30.25 11.46
C SER A 359 -6.58 -30.92 12.73
N VAL A 360 -6.18 -32.16 12.98
CA VAL A 360 -6.53 -32.89 14.22
C VAL A 360 -6.10 -32.18 15.49
N TYR A 361 -5.08 -31.34 15.39
CA TYR A 361 -4.58 -30.53 16.52
C TYR A 361 -5.34 -29.21 16.67
N GLY A 362 -6.17 -28.85 15.69
CA GLY A 362 -6.91 -27.58 15.70
C GLY A 362 -6.13 -26.40 15.12
N VAL A 363 -5.16 -26.67 14.24
CA VAL A 363 -4.47 -25.68 13.41
C VAL A 363 -5.29 -25.48 12.15
N TYR A 364 -5.58 -24.25 11.77
CA TYR A 364 -6.44 -23.89 10.65
C TYR A 364 -5.65 -23.45 9.43
N ASP A 365 -6.34 -23.47 8.27
CA ASP A 365 -5.88 -22.94 6.99
C ASP A 365 -4.56 -23.61 6.51
N MET A 366 -4.46 -24.93 6.76
CA MET A 366 -3.27 -25.72 6.43
C MET A 366 -3.29 -26.28 5.00
N ALA A 367 -4.45 -26.25 4.33
CA ALA A 367 -4.61 -26.76 2.98
C ALA A 367 -4.72 -25.64 1.94
N GLY A 368 -5.27 -24.48 2.33
CA GLY A 368 -5.56 -23.37 1.43
C GLY A 368 -5.19 -22.02 2.00
N ASN A 369 -5.94 -21.00 1.61
CA ASN A 369 -5.81 -19.60 2.00
C ASN A 369 -4.51 -18.95 1.49
N VAL A 370 -3.39 -19.03 2.22
CA VAL A 370 -2.08 -18.62 1.72
C VAL A 370 -1.05 -19.73 1.97
N SER A 371 -0.11 -19.90 1.04
CA SER A 371 1.07 -20.74 1.27
C SER A 371 1.97 -20.08 2.29
N GLU A 372 2.84 -20.83 2.97
CA GLU A 372 3.55 -20.31 4.13
C GLU A 372 5.05 -20.50 4.06
N TRP A 373 5.79 -19.46 4.42
CA TRP A 373 7.23 -19.52 4.63
C TRP A 373 7.58 -20.47 5.78
N THR A 374 8.59 -21.30 5.57
CA THR A 374 9.21 -22.13 6.63
C THR A 374 10.67 -21.71 6.85
N GLU A 375 11.28 -22.18 7.94
CA GLU A 375 12.71 -21.97 8.17
C GLU A 375 13.59 -22.94 7.39
N THR A 376 13.00 -23.98 6.79
CA THR A 376 13.75 -25.00 6.05
C THR A 376 14.27 -24.44 4.73
N ILE A 377 15.57 -24.64 4.50
CA ILE A 377 16.24 -24.33 3.24
C ILE A 377 16.41 -25.64 2.47
N ASP A 378 15.88 -25.70 1.27
CA ASP A 378 16.03 -26.86 0.42
C ASP A 378 17.50 -27.04 0.00
N ALA A 379 18.05 -28.22 0.27
CA ALA A 379 19.48 -28.50 0.07
C ALA A 379 19.92 -28.46 -1.41
N LYS A 380 18.99 -28.63 -2.35
CA LYS A 380 19.30 -28.63 -3.80
C LYS A 380 19.28 -27.23 -4.38
N SER A 381 18.28 -26.42 -4.02
CA SER A 381 18.11 -25.09 -4.57
C SER A 381 18.78 -24.00 -3.74
N GLY A 382 19.06 -24.25 -2.45
CA GLY A 382 19.52 -23.24 -1.50
C GLY A 382 18.45 -22.20 -1.16
N LEU A 383 17.17 -22.46 -1.48
CA LEU A 383 16.06 -21.53 -1.30
C LEU A 383 15.12 -22.00 -0.19
N PRO A 384 14.39 -21.10 0.46
CA PRO A 384 13.43 -21.46 1.49
C PRO A 384 12.29 -22.30 0.93
N VAL A 385 11.85 -23.29 1.69
CA VAL A 385 10.69 -24.10 1.38
C VAL A 385 9.43 -23.34 1.77
N VAL A 386 8.45 -23.29 0.86
CA VAL A 386 7.12 -22.79 1.13
C VAL A 386 6.16 -23.97 1.18
N ARG A 387 5.26 -23.99 2.16
CA ARG A 387 4.34 -25.08 2.41
C ARG A 387 2.89 -24.67 2.22
N GLY A 388 2.04 -25.67 2.00
CA GLY A 388 0.59 -25.50 1.84
C GLY A 388 0.15 -25.02 0.47
N GLY A 389 -1.15 -25.11 0.25
CA GLY A 389 -1.83 -24.49 -0.89
C GLY A 389 -2.13 -23.01 -0.64
N ASN A 390 -2.79 -22.39 -1.60
CA ASN A 390 -3.31 -21.03 -1.49
C ASN A 390 -4.56 -20.87 -2.35
N PHE A 391 -5.26 -19.76 -2.22
CA PHE A 391 -6.50 -19.47 -2.96
C PHE A 391 -6.39 -19.59 -4.50
N GLY A 392 -5.19 -19.58 -5.06
CA GLY A 392 -4.94 -19.74 -6.50
C GLY A 392 -4.52 -21.14 -6.93
N ASN A 393 -4.49 -22.11 -6.02
CA ASN A 393 -4.15 -23.51 -6.33
C ASN A 393 -5.40 -24.36 -6.48
N SER A 394 -5.34 -25.34 -7.36
CA SER A 394 -6.42 -26.31 -7.59
C SER A 394 -6.34 -27.56 -6.71
N SER A 395 -5.41 -27.63 -5.76
CA SER A 395 -5.24 -28.77 -4.85
C SER A 395 -4.98 -28.29 -3.43
N ALA A 396 -5.62 -28.94 -2.47
CA ALA A 396 -5.53 -28.75 -1.03
C ALA A 396 -4.59 -29.73 -0.33
N GLU A 397 -3.78 -30.50 -1.07
CA GLU A 397 -2.90 -31.52 -0.49
C GLU A 397 -1.82 -30.92 0.41
N ILE A 398 -1.72 -31.45 1.62
CA ILE A 398 -0.78 -31.00 2.66
C ILE A 398 0.68 -31.22 2.23
N THR A 399 0.97 -32.25 1.45
CA THR A 399 2.33 -32.59 1.00
C THR A 399 2.90 -31.59 -0.01
N ARG A 400 2.10 -30.63 -0.48
CA ARG A 400 2.54 -29.61 -1.44
C ARG A 400 3.73 -28.84 -0.90
N ARG A 401 4.81 -28.78 -1.70
CA ARG A 401 6.04 -28.03 -1.47
C ARG A 401 6.29 -27.09 -2.65
N VAL A 402 6.67 -25.86 -2.37
CA VAL A 402 7.13 -24.92 -3.39
C VAL A 402 8.60 -24.58 -3.08
N LEU A 403 9.50 -24.98 -3.98
CA LEU A 403 10.95 -25.01 -3.73
C LEU A 403 11.74 -23.87 -4.43
N ASN A 404 11.09 -23.11 -5.30
CA ASN A 404 11.79 -22.16 -6.17
C ASN A 404 11.40 -20.69 -5.86
N GLN A 405 11.16 -20.39 -4.59
CA GLN A 405 10.84 -19.04 -4.16
C GLN A 405 12.09 -18.36 -3.58
N PRO A 406 12.67 -17.35 -4.24
CA PRO A 406 13.75 -16.56 -3.67
C PRO A 406 13.37 -15.97 -2.30
N PHE A 407 14.37 -15.80 -1.43
CA PHE A 407 14.19 -15.16 -0.10
C PHE A 407 13.49 -13.80 -0.17
N THR A 408 13.61 -13.08 -1.27
CA THR A 408 13.06 -11.73 -1.50
C THR A 408 11.73 -11.74 -2.23
N THR A 409 11.09 -12.89 -2.40
CA THR A 409 9.77 -13.00 -3.05
C THR A 409 8.70 -12.34 -2.20
N GLN A 410 7.98 -11.39 -2.80
CA GLN A 410 6.82 -10.71 -2.22
C GLN A 410 5.58 -11.06 -3.04
N SER A 411 4.72 -11.92 -2.51
CA SER A 411 3.54 -12.44 -3.20
C SER A 411 2.29 -12.23 -2.37
N ASP A 412 1.17 -12.05 -3.04
CA ASP A 412 -0.16 -12.06 -2.42
C ASP A 412 -0.62 -13.45 -2.00
N ARG A 413 0.12 -14.50 -2.37
CA ARG A 413 -0.21 -15.91 -2.13
C ARG A 413 0.66 -16.56 -1.06
N ILE A 414 1.59 -15.80 -0.48
CA ILE A 414 2.52 -16.33 0.52
C ILE A 414 2.45 -15.46 1.76
N GLY A 415 2.07 -16.09 2.85
CA GLY A 415 2.10 -15.57 4.20
C GLY A 415 3.03 -16.40 5.09
N PHE A 416 2.75 -16.47 6.37
CA PHE A 416 3.52 -17.28 7.30
C PHE A 416 2.80 -17.44 8.65
N ARG A 417 3.24 -18.44 9.42
CA ARG A 417 2.93 -18.59 10.85
C ARG A 417 4.21 -18.82 11.62
N THR A 418 4.16 -18.74 12.95
CA THR A 418 5.34 -18.95 13.79
C THR A 418 5.23 -20.22 14.63
N ALA A 419 6.38 -20.74 15.03
CA ALA A 419 6.50 -21.86 15.96
C ALA A 419 7.48 -21.54 17.09
N ALA A 420 7.39 -22.27 18.18
CA ALA A 420 8.36 -22.21 19.27
C ALA A 420 8.68 -23.64 19.70
N SER A 421 9.97 -23.90 19.99
CA SER A 421 10.34 -25.18 20.62
C SER A 421 9.71 -25.26 22.00
N SER A 422 9.20 -26.43 22.38
CA SER A 422 8.73 -26.62 23.74
C SER A 422 9.88 -26.42 24.70
N ARG A 423 9.67 -25.68 25.78
CA ARG A 423 10.58 -25.75 26.91
C ARG A 423 10.62 -27.19 27.39
N ALA A 424 11.79 -27.78 27.50
CA ALA A 424 11.93 -29.00 28.27
C ALA A 424 11.43 -28.68 29.69
N GLU A 425 10.42 -29.43 30.14
CA GLU A 425 9.97 -29.37 31.54
C GLU A 425 11.09 -29.87 32.44
#